data_e3c0ee9eac28773eb08df02627af3441
#
_entry.id   e3c0ee9eac28773eb08df02627af3441
#
_cell.length_a   1.000
_cell.length_b   1.000
_cell.length_c   1.000
_cell.angle_alpha   90.00
_cell.angle_beta   90.00
_cell.angle_gamma   90.00
#
_symmetry.space_group_name_H-M   'P 1'
#
loop_
_entity.id
_entity.type
_entity.pdbx_description
1 polymer ?
#
loop_
_entity_poly.entity_id
_entity_poly.type
_entity_poly.pdbx_seq_one_letter_code
_entity_poly.pdbx_strand_id
1 'polypeptide(L)' 'MKKLKVRQVRSVIGQPHPTRRVVKGLGLRGLGTEVTVANTPSFRGMVKKVLHLVSVQEVEG' A
#
# COMPACT_ATOMS: atom_id res chain seq x y z
N MET A 1 18.09 -0.12 -7.48
CA MET A 1 16.72 -0.33 -7.97
C MET A 1 15.76 0.55 -7.20
N LYS A 2 14.73 1.01 -7.89
CA LYS A 2 13.71 1.84 -7.25
C LYS A 2 12.77 1.00 -6.42
N LYS A 3 12.31 1.57 -5.32
CA LYS A 3 11.32 0.95 -4.45
C LYS A 3 10.11 1.84 -4.29
N LEU A 4 9.02 1.28 -3.81
CA LEU A 4 7.80 2.04 -3.55
C LEU A 4 7.64 2.21 -2.05
N LYS A 5 7.48 3.44 -1.63
CA LYS A 5 7.18 3.78 -0.24
C LYS A 5 5.68 4.02 -0.16
N VAL A 6 4.99 3.18 0.58
CA VAL A 6 3.54 3.20 0.69
C VAL A 6 3.14 3.57 2.11
N ARG A 7 2.30 4.58 2.23
CA ARG A 7 1.82 5.05 3.53
C ARG A 7 0.30 5.01 3.54
N GLN A 8 -0.27 4.42 4.57
CA GLN A 8 -1.71 4.40 4.73
C GLN A 8 -2.20 5.76 5.25
N VAL A 9 -3.02 6.42 4.44
CA VAL A 9 -3.52 7.76 4.77
C VAL A 9 -5.00 7.76 5.12
N ARG A 10 -5.70 6.65 4.89
CA ARG A 10 -7.12 6.49 5.22
C ARG A 10 -7.36 5.14 5.87
N SER A 11 -8.36 5.09 6.74
CA SER A 11 -8.74 3.85 7.42
C SER A 11 -9.37 2.85 6.45
N VAL A 12 -9.17 1.56 6.72
CA VAL A 12 -9.83 0.48 5.98
C VAL A 12 -11.20 0.14 6.53
N ILE A 13 -11.63 0.82 7.58
CA ILE A 13 -12.95 0.60 8.17
C ILE A 13 -14.02 0.95 7.12
N GLY A 14 -14.95 0.03 6.89
CA GLY A 14 -15.98 0.22 5.87
C GLY A 14 -15.58 -0.26 4.49
N GLN A 15 -14.33 -0.68 4.29
CA GLN A 15 -13.89 -1.20 2.99
C GLN A 15 -14.22 -2.69 2.86
N PRO A 16 -14.45 -3.19 1.62
CA PRO A 16 -14.68 -4.62 1.38
C PRO A 16 -13.49 -5.47 1.84
N HIS A 17 -13.75 -6.74 2.16
CA HIS A 17 -12.69 -7.67 2.58
C HIS A 17 -11.52 -7.76 1.59
N PRO A 18 -11.74 -7.85 0.27
CA PRO A 18 -10.62 -7.92 -0.67
C PRO A 18 -9.68 -6.72 -0.57
N THR A 19 -10.24 -5.51 -0.42
CA THR A 19 -9.43 -4.29 -0.25
C THR A 19 -8.61 -4.34 1.03
N ARG A 20 -9.24 -4.77 2.12
CA ARG A 20 -8.56 -4.90 3.42
C ARG A 20 -7.42 -5.91 3.35
N ARG A 21 -7.61 -7.01 2.63
CA ARG A 21 -6.57 -8.03 2.43
C ARG A 21 -5.37 -7.46 1.69
N VAL A 22 -5.60 -6.65 0.67
CA VAL A 22 -4.51 -6.04 -0.10
C VAL A 22 -3.70 -5.11 0.79
N VAL A 23 -4.36 -4.26 1.57
CA VAL A 23 -3.68 -3.36 2.51
C VAL A 23 -2.84 -4.17 3.51
N LYS A 24 -3.42 -5.22 4.06
CA LYS A 24 -2.71 -6.09 5.01
C LYS A 24 -1.54 -6.82 4.35
N GLY A 25 -1.73 -7.26 3.10
CA GLY A 25 -0.68 -7.92 2.32
C GLY A 25 0.50 -7.01 2.01
N LEU A 26 0.26 -5.70 1.95
CA LEU A 26 1.33 -4.72 1.79
C LEU A 26 2.13 -4.52 3.09
N GLY A 27 1.60 -4.97 4.22
CA GLY A 27 2.25 -4.80 5.51
C GLY A 27 1.74 -3.60 6.29
N LEU A 28 0.73 -2.92 5.80
CA LEU A 28 0.13 -1.78 6.48
C LEU A 28 -0.78 -2.27 7.60
N ARG A 29 -0.61 -1.71 8.80
CA ARG A 29 -1.34 -2.16 9.99
C ARG A 29 -2.33 -1.15 10.53
N GLY A 30 -2.37 0.03 9.96
CA GLY A 30 -3.29 1.06 10.41
C GLY A 30 -2.92 2.41 9.84
N LEU A 31 -3.70 3.40 10.22
CA LEU A 31 -3.52 4.76 9.74
C LEU A 31 -2.12 5.27 10.11
N GLY A 32 -1.43 5.87 9.16
CA GLY A 32 -0.09 6.39 9.37
C GLY A 32 1.03 5.38 9.23
N THR A 33 0.72 4.09 9.07
CA THR A 33 1.72 3.06 8.85
C THR A 33 2.38 3.24 7.48
N GLU A 34 3.69 3.05 7.43
CA GLU A 34 4.47 3.23 6.22
C GLU A 34 5.32 1.99 5.98
N VAL A 35 5.37 1.54 4.74
CA VAL A 35 6.20 0.41 4.34
C VAL A 35 6.92 0.72 3.03
N THR A 36 8.06 0.09 2.84
CA THR A 36 8.79 0.16 1.58
C THR A 36 8.76 -1.22 0.94
N VAL A 37 8.28 -1.28 -0.29
CA VAL A 37 8.16 -2.54 -1.02
C VAL A 37 8.91 -2.47 -2.35
N ALA A 38 9.27 -3.63 -2.89
CA ALA A 38 9.93 -3.69 -4.18
C ALA A 38 9.01 -3.16 -5.28
N ASN A 39 9.59 -2.46 -6.25
CA ASN A 39 8.82 -1.95 -7.39
C ASN A 39 8.67 -3.04 -8.44
N THR A 40 7.83 -4.01 -8.14
CA THR A 40 7.52 -5.13 -9.04
C THR A 40 6.09 -5.00 -9.55
N PRO A 41 5.76 -5.63 -10.70
CA PRO A 41 4.39 -5.62 -11.20
C PRO A 41 3.36 -6.12 -10.17
N SER A 42 3.76 -7.09 -9.36
CA SER A 42 2.91 -7.66 -8.32
C SER A 42 2.52 -6.60 -7.28
N PHE A 43 3.50 -5.92 -6.70
CA PHE A 43 3.24 -4.86 -5.72
C PHE A 43 2.56 -3.66 -6.34
N ARG A 44 2.92 -3.29 -7.57
CA ARG A 44 2.26 -2.20 -8.27
C ARG A 44 0.77 -2.47 -8.45
N GLY A 45 0.42 -3.70 -8.80
CA GLY A 45 -0.98 -4.11 -8.93
C GLY A 45 -1.74 -4.02 -7.61
N MET A 46 -1.12 -4.44 -6.52
CA MET A 46 -1.72 -4.35 -5.18
C MET A 46 -1.94 -2.89 -4.77
N VAL A 47 -0.95 -2.06 -4.98
CA VAL A 47 -1.02 -0.64 -4.64
C VAL A 47 -2.12 0.05 -5.44
N LYS A 48 -2.25 -0.25 -6.73
CA LYS A 48 -3.31 0.33 -7.56
C LYS A 48 -4.71 0.05 -7.02
N LYS A 49 -4.91 -1.11 -6.45
CA LYS A 49 -6.22 -1.48 -5.89
C LYS A 49 -6.60 -0.66 -4.66
N VAL A 50 -5.64 -0.09 -3.98
CA VAL A 50 -5.86 0.64 -2.73
C VAL A 50 -5.36 2.08 -2.78
N LEU A 51 -5.14 2.63 -3.97
CA LEU A 51 -4.65 4.00 -4.12
C LEU A 51 -5.51 5.03 -3.40
N HIS A 52 -6.80 4.77 -3.26
CA HIS A 52 -7.71 5.65 -2.55
C HIS A 52 -7.49 5.65 -1.03
N LEU A 53 -6.69 4.73 -0.53
CA LEU A 53 -6.41 4.59 0.90
C LEU A 53 -4.96 4.90 1.28
N VAL A 54 -4.08 4.94 0.29
CA VAL A 54 -2.64 5.08 0.54
C VAL A 54 -2.03 6.17 -0.31
N SER A 55 -0.88 6.65 0.15
CA SER A 55 -0.02 7.54 -0.62
C SER A 55 1.22 6.74 -1.04
N VAL A 56 1.62 6.87 -2.28
CA VAL A 56 2.75 6.11 -2.82
C VAL A 56 3.81 7.07 -3.32
N GLN A 57 5.05 6.78 -2.96
CA GLN A 57 6.20 7.55 -3.41
C GLN A 57 7.27 6.60 -3.93
N GLU A 58 7.83 6.91 -5.08
CA GLU A 58 8.95 6.15 -5.60
C GLU A 58 10.24 6.64 -4.97
N VAL A 59 11.03 5.73 -4.43
CA VAL A 59 12.29 6.06 -3.77
C VAL A 59 13.41 5.17 -4.32
N GLU A 60 14.63 5.70 -4.28
CA GLU A 60 15.80 4.89 -4.59
C GLU A 60 16.09 3.97 -3.41
N GLY A 61 16.27 2.70 -3.72
CA GLY A 61 16.48 1.71 -2.68
C GLY A 61 17.74 0.92 -2.79
#